data_d20413794461b0d4458f269c71be500e
#
_entry.id   d20413794461b0d4458f269c71be500e
#
_cell.length_a   1.000
_cell.length_b   1.000
_cell.length_c   1.000
_cell.angle_alpha   90.00
_cell.angle_beta   90.00
_cell.angle_gamma   90.00
#
_symmetry.space_group_name_H-M   'P 1'
#
loop_
_entity.id
_entity.type
_entity.pdbx_description
1 polymer ?
#
loop_
_entity_poly.entity_id
_entity_poly.type
_entity_poly.pdbx_seq_one_letter_code
_entity_poly.pdbx_strand_id
1 'polypeptide(L)'
;LEFVYSLDVLRLGYFIFNELFVTLIQQKINEMAKKQTEVASGKSKLEDALDALNKKYGVGTILSLGDKNHNEYDLISTGSIAFDHIALGVGGFVKGKLYELVGWEGSGKSTICGHAVANCQSAGGKVLYIDGEHAVDPNYFTALGVDIASMLIAQPTCGEEGFQIAMDMINTGEIDLVIIDSDSSLIPKKVLDGEVGDSSIGRKAKLNSDVYPKLKGILSKHQTCVIVVSQYREKIGVMFGDPRTTQGGHALKFYADVRVEVSKTVAKEGTEAYGNLTKIKTIKNKMAPPFKGVEFEILFGVGIDRMLEIMDMASDLAILRKYGKTITYNEIKYELDEFRALLEDNEEFFDKLRQDIVDKINNVNEINETEDEDTLQEIGFEGTEA
;
A
#
# COMPACT_ATOMS: atom_id res chain seq x y z
N LEU A 1 66.34 -13.27 -63.40
CA LEU A 1 66.86 -12.72 -62.14
C LEU A 1 66.14 -11.42 -61.75
N GLU A 2 65.70 -10.56 -62.69
CA GLU A 2 64.98 -9.28 -62.39
C GLU A 2 63.54 -9.48 -61.87
N PHE A 3 62.89 -10.60 -62.18
CA PHE A 3 61.52 -10.84 -61.75
C PHE A 3 61.39 -11.27 -60.26
N VAL A 4 62.38 -11.83 -59.66
CA VAL A 4 62.44 -12.28 -58.27
C VAL A 4 62.66 -11.10 -57.33
N TYR A 5 63.46 -10.09 -57.73
CA TYR A 5 63.67 -8.85 -56.94
C TYR A 5 62.41 -7.97 -56.83
N SER A 6 61.53 -8.02 -57.81
CA SER A 6 60.29 -7.25 -57.80
C SER A 6 59.26 -7.76 -56.79
N LEU A 7 59.20 -9.08 -56.58
CA LEU A 7 58.27 -9.72 -55.65
C LEU A 7 58.66 -9.51 -54.18
N ASP A 8 59.95 -9.50 -53.88
CA ASP A 8 60.44 -9.27 -52.52
C ASP A 8 60.26 -7.81 -52.06
N VAL A 9 60.46 -6.85 -53.00
CA VAL A 9 60.20 -5.43 -52.69
C VAL A 9 58.72 -5.15 -52.47
N LEU A 10 57.82 -5.79 -53.22
CA LEU A 10 56.39 -5.71 -53.01
C LEU A 10 55.95 -6.37 -51.72
N ARG A 11 56.53 -7.52 -51.34
CA ARG A 11 56.25 -8.13 -50.01
C ARG A 11 56.78 -7.31 -48.85
N LEU A 12 57.98 -6.73 -48.99
CA LEU A 12 58.48 -5.85 -47.92
C LEU A 12 57.69 -4.59 -47.78
N GLY A 13 57.24 -3.98 -48.89
CA GLY A 13 56.29 -2.81 -48.85
C GLY A 13 54.94 -3.13 -48.22
N TYR A 14 54.38 -4.30 -48.51
CA TYR A 14 53.12 -4.76 -47.89
C TYR A 14 53.28 -5.05 -46.40
N PHE A 15 54.40 -5.59 -45.97
CA PHE A 15 54.69 -5.88 -44.55
C PHE A 15 54.88 -4.56 -43.75
N ILE A 16 55.65 -3.61 -44.30
CA ILE A 16 55.86 -2.30 -43.69
C ILE A 16 54.55 -1.51 -43.63
N PHE A 17 53.71 -1.56 -44.66
CA PHE A 17 52.40 -0.91 -44.69
C PHE A 17 51.45 -1.50 -43.67
N ASN A 18 51.44 -2.82 -43.51
CA ASN A 18 50.61 -3.50 -42.50
C ASN A 18 51.04 -3.18 -41.07
N GLU A 19 52.37 -3.15 -40.78
CA GLU A 19 52.83 -2.75 -39.43
C GLU A 19 52.51 -1.31 -39.11
N LEU A 20 52.69 -0.36 -40.06
CA LEU A 20 52.34 1.03 -39.89
C LEU A 20 50.82 1.22 -39.70
N PHE A 21 50.01 0.48 -40.44
CA PHE A 21 48.56 0.54 -40.34
C PHE A 21 48.04 -0.01 -39.00
N VAL A 22 48.59 -1.14 -38.57
CA VAL A 22 48.28 -1.73 -37.24
C VAL A 22 48.70 -0.78 -36.10
N THR A 23 49.87 -0.15 -36.25
CA THR A 23 50.38 0.80 -35.22
C THR A 23 49.50 2.07 -35.14
N LEU A 24 49.05 2.58 -36.28
CA LEU A 24 48.12 3.73 -36.37
C LEU A 24 46.75 3.42 -35.77
N ILE A 25 46.22 2.22 -36.06
CA ILE A 25 44.97 1.74 -35.47
C ILE A 25 45.09 1.62 -33.94
N GLN A 26 46.22 1.02 -33.46
CA GLN A 26 46.46 0.87 -32.03
C GLN A 26 46.63 2.19 -31.32
N GLN A 27 47.27 3.20 -31.95
CA GLN A 27 47.34 4.56 -31.43
C GLN A 27 45.96 5.22 -31.35
N LYS A 28 45.11 5.09 -32.38
CA LYS A 28 43.74 5.61 -32.34
C LYS A 28 42.87 4.93 -31.31
N ILE A 29 42.97 3.62 -31.14
CA ILE A 29 42.27 2.86 -30.08
C ILE A 29 42.70 3.35 -28.72
N ASN A 30 44.00 3.53 -28.49
CA ASN A 30 44.53 4.06 -27.21
C ASN A 30 44.12 5.51 -26.94
N GLU A 31 44.03 6.37 -27.97
CA GLU A 31 43.51 7.75 -27.84
C GLU A 31 42.02 7.75 -27.52
N MET A 32 41.22 6.88 -28.14
CA MET A 32 39.79 6.72 -27.84
C MET A 32 39.57 6.16 -26.43
N ALA A 33 40.34 5.17 -26.01
CA ALA A 33 40.33 4.60 -24.67
C ALA A 33 40.72 5.67 -23.59
N LYS A 34 41.72 6.51 -23.90
CA LYS A 34 42.15 7.61 -23.03
C LYS A 34 41.06 8.70 -22.89
N LYS A 35 40.41 9.05 -24.01
CA LYS A 35 39.26 9.93 -24.00
C LYS A 35 38.07 9.37 -23.22
N GLN A 36 37.78 8.08 -23.30
CA GLN A 36 36.75 7.43 -22.48
C GLN A 36 37.12 7.39 -21.01
N THR A 37 38.41 7.20 -20.66
CA THR A 37 38.84 7.22 -19.25
C THR A 37 38.88 8.64 -18.67
N GLU A 38 39.18 9.68 -19.43
CA GLU A 38 39.12 11.08 -19.01
C GLU A 38 37.66 11.58 -18.81
N VAL A 39 36.71 11.05 -19.59
CA VAL A 39 35.26 11.29 -19.39
C VAL A 39 34.73 10.55 -18.15
N ALA A 40 35.35 9.42 -17.78
CA ALA A 40 34.94 8.62 -16.60
C ALA A 40 35.57 9.08 -15.27
N SER A 41 36.54 9.99 -15.25
CA SER A 41 37.24 10.41 -14.05
C SER A 41 36.83 11.77 -13.47
N GLY A 42 35.98 12.52 -14.15
CA GLY A 42 35.40 13.76 -13.63
C GLY A 42 33.95 13.55 -13.23
N LYS A 43 33.59 13.81 -11.96
CA LYS A 43 32.17 13.92 -11.57
C LYS A 43 31.48 14.84 -12.56
N SER A 44 30.34 14.42 -13.07
CA SER A 44 29.57 15.27 -13.96
C SER A 44 29.06 16.51 -13.19
N LYS A 45 28.87 17.65 -13.87
CA LYS A 45 28.28 18.85 -13.23
C LYS A 45 26.91 18.52 -12.57
N LEU A 46 26.24 17.48 -13.04
CA LEU A 46 25.00 16.98 -12.47
C LEU A 46 25.25 16.28 -11.14
N GLU A 47 26.28 15.41 -11.05
CA GLU A 47 26.66 14.72 -9.81
C GLU A 47 27.10 15.70 -8.72
N ASP A 48 27.91 16.71 -9.07
CA ASP A 48 28.28 17.78 -8.13
C ASP A 48 27.08 18.57 -7.64
N ALA A 49 26.12 18.86 -8.50
CA ALA A 49 24.86 19.52 -8.15
C ALA A 49 23.99 18.65 -7.24
N LEU A 50 23.87 17.34 -7.52
CA LEU A 50 23.14 16.38 -6.69
C LEU A 50 23.77 16.26 -5.30
N ASP A 51 25.09 16.15 -5.20
CA ASP A 51 25.81 16.11 -3.94
C ASP A 51 25.59 17.41 -3.12
N ALA A 52 25.65 18.57 -3.76
CA ALA A 52 25.40 19.85 -3.13
C ALA A 52 23.95 19.99 -2.61
N LEU A 53 22.97 19.54 -3.39
CA LEU A 53 21.56 19.55 -3.01
C LEU A 53 21.26 18.54 -1.90
N ASN A 54 21.80 17.34 -1.97
CA ASN A 54 21.67 16.33 -0.91
C ASN A 54 22.32 16.78 0.40
N LYS A 55 23.46 17.50 0.32
CA LYS A 55 24.10 18.11 1.50
C LYS A 55 23.28 19.24 2.11
N LYS A 56 22.58 20.03 1.28
CA LYS A 56 21.79 21.19 1.73
C LYS A 56 20.42 20.79 2.28
N TYR A 57 19.75 19.82 1.65
CA TYR A 57 18.36 19.47 1.94
C TYR A 57 18.19 18.08 2.57
N GLY A 58 19.27 17.32 2.71
CA GLY A 58 19.29 15.96 3.23
C GLY A 58 19.46 14.90 2.14
N VAL A 59 20.07 13.78 2.51
CA VAL A 59 20.27 12.62 1.62
C VAL A 59 18.91 12.07 1.19
N GLY A 60 18.77 11.78 -0.11
CA GLY A 60 17.51 11.25 -0.66
C GLY A 60 16.50 12.31 -1.09
N THR A 61 16.87 13.62 -1.08
CA THR A 61 16.00 14.69 -1.59
C THR A 61 15.79 14.57 -3.10
N ILE A 62 16.82 14.16 -3.83
CA ILE A 62 16.75 13.84 -5.26
C ILE A 62 17.21 12.39 -5.41
N LEU A 63 16.36 11.56 -5.98
CA LEU A 63 16.60 10.15 -6.25
C LEU A 63 16.37 9.84 -7.71
N SER A 64 17.17 8.94 -8.27
CA SER A 64 16.81 8.30 -9.54
C SER A 64 15.67 7.32 -9.31
N LEU A 65 14.64 7.37 -10.17
CA LEU A 65 13.50 6.48 -10.03
C LEU A 65 13.91 5.00 -10.20
N GLY A 66 14.96 4.74 -11.00
CA GLY A 66 15.52 3.39 -11.20
C GLY A 66 16.32 2.84 -10.01
N ASP A 67 16.73 3.71 -9.06
CA ASP A 67 17.51 3.27 -7.89
C ASP A 67 16.63 2.73 -6.75
N LYS A 68 15.31 2.90 -6.84
CA LYS A 68 14.38 2.27 -5.90
C LYS A 68 14.00 0.89 -6.41
N ASN A 69 14.27 -0.14 -5.62
CA ASN A 69 13.59 -1.43 -5.78
C ASN A 69 12.09 -1.20 -5.58
N HIS A 70 11.34 -1.09 -6.69
CA HIS A 70 9.91 -0.80 -6.67
C HIS A 70 9.04 -1.98 -6.23
N ASN A 71 9.63 -3.16 -5.99
CA ASN A 71 8.92 -4.43 -5.88
C ASN A 71 8.71 -4.95 -4.46
N GLU A 72 9.25 -4.30 -3.43
CA GLU A 72 9.04 -4.75 -2.05
C GLU A 72 8.53 -3.59 -1.18
N TYR A 73 7.24 -3.67 -0.82
CA TYR A 73 6.65 -2.79 0.17
C TYR A 73 6.73 -3.42 1.55
N ASP A 74 7.07 -2.63 2.55
CA ASP A 74 6.80 -2.96 3.95
C ASP A 74 5.31 -2.88 4.19
N LEU A 75 4.69 -4.02 4.56
CA LEU A 75 3.26 -4.19 4.61
C LEU A 75 2.77 -4.48 6.04
N ILE A 76 1.55 -4.05 6.32
CA ILE A 76 0.78 -4.44 7.49
C ILE A 76 -0.50 -5.09 6.99
N SER A 77 -0.73 -6.37 7.31
CA SER A 77 -1.93 -7.08 6.89
C SER A 77 -3.18 -6.46 7.53
N THR A 78 -4.25 -6.38 6.77
CA THR A 78 -5.57 -5.96 7.25
C THR A 78 -6.24 -7.02 8.11
N GLY A 79 -5.77 -8.27 8.06
CA GLY A 79 -6.38 -9.45 8.64
C GLY A 79 -7.30 -10.22 7.70
N SER A 80 -7.58 -9.69 6.52
CA SER A 80 -8.36 -10.31 5.44
C SER A 80 -7.50 -10.50 4.20
N ILE A 81 -7.39 -11.74 3.70
CA ILE A 81 -6.61 -12.07 2.49
C ILE A 81 -7.21 -11.37 1.27
N ALA A 82 -8.53 -11.37 1.16
CA ALA A 82 -9.23 -10.72 0.06
C ALA A 82 -8.99 -9.20 0.06
N PHE A 83 -9.03 -8.57 1.24
CA PHE A 83 -8.76 -7.15 1.34
C PHE A 83 -7.31 -6.82 0.96
N ASP A 84 -6.34 -7.60 1.47
CA ASP A 84 -4.92 -7.41 1.23
C ASP A 84 -4.55 -7.56 -0.26
N HIS A 85 -4.98 -8.64 -0.90
CA HIS A 85 -4.50 -9.03 -2.23
C HIS A 85 -5.45 -8.65 -3.38
N ILE A 86 -6.75 -8.48 -3.12
CA ILE A 86 -7.72 -8.12 -4.17
C ILE A 86 -8.07 -6.63 -4.09
N ALA A 87 -8.55 -6.14 -2.92
CA ALA A 87 -9.01 -4.77 -2.82
C ALA A 87 -7.85 -3.77 -2.74
N LEU A 88 -6.83 -3.99 -1.92
CA LEU A 88 -5.60 -3.19 -1.88
C LEU A 88 -4.66 -3.55 -3.03
N GLY A 89 -4.58 -4.82 -3.41
CA GLY A 89 -3.84 -5.32 -4.57
C GLY A 89 -2.32 -5.36 -4.39
N VAL A 90 -1.81 -5.13 -3.16
CA VAL A 90 -0.38 -5.09 -2.84
C VAL A 90 -0.02 -5.95 -1.62
N GLY A 91 -0.99 -6.64 -1.03
CA GLY A 91 -0.77 -7.55 0.10
C GLY A 91 -0.96 -6.94 1.48
N GLY A 92 -1.49 -5.71 1.59
CA GLY A 92 -1.76 -5.06 2.87
C GLY A 92 -1.65 -3.54 2.84
N PHE A 93 -1.66 -2.92 4.01
CA PHE A 93 -1.39 -1.49 4.16
C PHE A 93 0.12 -1.23 4.02
N VAL A 94 0.50 -0.42 3.04
CA VAL A 94 1.90 -0.06 2.76
C VAL A 94 2.39 0.96 3.78
N LYS A 95 3.52 0.71 4.43
CA LYS A 95 4.16 1.70 5.31
C LYS A 95 4.60 2.94 4.53
N GLY A 96 4.64 4.09 5.17
CA GLY A 96 4.91 5.39 4.53
C GLY A 96 3.76 5.96 3.72
N LYS A 97 2.55 5.39 3.83
CA LYS A 97 1.34 5.82 3.10
C LYS A 97 0.22 6.26 4.04
N LEU A 98 -0.65 7.11 3.49
CA LEU A 98 -1.83 7.63 4.15
C LEU A 98 -3.08 6.98 3.58
N TYR A 99 -3.84 6.30 4.43
CA TYR A 99 -5.10 5.64 4.11
C TYR A 99 -6.28 6.39 4.72
N GLU A 100 -7.41 6.40 4.00
CA GLU A 100 -8.72 6.79 4.55
C GLU A 100 -9.65 5.59 4.50
N LEU A 101 -10.17 5.17 5.65
CA LEU A 101 -11.31 4.25 5.75
C LEU A 101 -12.57 5.06 5.95
N VAL A 102 -13.45 5.08 4.96
CA VAL A 102 -14.68 5.88 4.99
C VAL A 102 -15.93 5.01 4.92
N GLY A 103 -16.93 5.32 5.72
CA GLY A 103 -18.19 4.58 5.74
C GLY A 103 -19.16 5.08 6.80
N TRP A 104 -20.37 4.52 6.80
CA TRP A 104 -21.38 4.82 7.82
C TRP A 104 -20.95 4.30 9.20
N GLU A 105 -21.58 4.80 10.23
CA GLU A 105 -21.39 4.32 11.59
C GLU A 105 -21.65 2.81 11.70
N GLY A 106 -20.85 2.13 12.52
CA GLY A 106 -20.98 0.68 12.75
C GLY A 106 -20.67 -0.19 11.53
N SER A 107 -20.00 0.32 10.46
CA SER A 107 -19.65 -0.46 9.27
C SER A 107 -18.43 -1.36 9.43
N GLY A 108 -17.79 -1.41 10.62
CA GLY A 108 -16.64 -2.26 10.90
C GLY A 108 -15.27 -1.57 10.72
N LYS A 109 -15.22 -0.24 10.54
CA LYS A 109 -13.96 0.49 10.34
C LYS A 109 -12.98 0.31 11.51
N SER A 110 -13.44 0.52 12.74
CA SER A 110 -12.62 0.36 13.95
C SER A 110 -12.20 -1.10 14.19
N THR A 111 -13.03 -2.08 13.78
CA THR A 111 -12.66 -3.51 13.78
C THR A 111 -11.51 -3.78 12.81
N ILE A 112 -11.57 -3.26 11.60
CA ILE A 112 -10.48 -3.36 10.61
C ILE A 112 -9.20 -2.70 11.15
N CYS A 113 -9.33 -1.53 11.80
CA CYS A 113 -8.20 -0.89 12.47
C CYS A 113 -7.62 -1.77 13.57
N GLY A 114 -8.46 -2.40 14.40
CA GLY A 114 -8.04 -3.32 15.45
C GLY A 114 -7.26 -4.52 14.90
N HIS A 115 -7.72 -5.14 13.81
CA HIS A 115 -6.96 -6.20 13.14
C HIS A 115 -5.62 -5.71 12.58
N ALA A 116 -5.58 -4.52 11.97
CA ALA A 116 -4.32 -3.94 11.50
C ALA A 116 -3.34 -3.69 12.66
N VAL A 117 -3.85 -3.23 13.83
CA VAL A 117 -3.06 -3.09 15.07
C VAL A 117 -2.48 -4.44 15.50
N ALA A 118 -3.33 -5.47 15.63
CA ALA A 118 -2.90 -6.81 16.05
C ALA A 118 -1.84 -7.40 15.10
N ASN A 119 -2.05 -7.29 13.79
CA ASN A 119 -1.09 -7.78 12.79
C ASN A 119 0.23 -6.98 12.80
N CYS A 120 0.17 -5.66 13.01
CA CYS A 120 1.37 -4.84 13.15
C CYS A 120 2.18 -5.26 14.39
N GLN A 121 1.52 -5.46 15.53
CA GLN A 121 2.17 -5.89 16.78
C GLN A 121 2.74 -7.31 16.68
N SER A 122 2.03 -8.25 16.04
CA SER A 122 2.52 -9.61 15.83
C SER A 122 3.81 -9.67 15.00
N ALA A 123 3.97 -8.71 14.07
CA ALA A 123 5.21 -8.50 13.30
C ALA A 123 6.29 -7.71 14.07
N GLY A 124 6.07 -7.40 15.37
CA GLY A 124 7.00 -6.64 16.21
C GLY A 124 6.92 -5.11 16.01
N GLY A 125 5.94 -4.61 15.27
CA GLY A 125 5.73 -3.19 15.01
C GLY A 125 5.12 -2.45 16.20
N LYS A 126 5.42 -1.15 16.30
CA LYS A 126 4.89 -0.24 17.32
C LYS A 126 3.71 0.55 16.79
N VAL A 127 2.66 0.65 17.58
CA VAL A 127 1.38 1.26 17.19
C VAL A 127 1.01 2.41 18.09
N LEU A 128 0.57 3.51 17.48
CA LEU A 128 -0.10 4.63 18.16
C LEU A 128 -1.56 4.71 17.70
N TYR A 129 -2.49 4.70 18.65
CA TYR A 129 -3.90 4.87 18.40
C TYR A 129 -4.38 6.23 18.95
N ILE A 130 -4.86 7.11 18.08
CA ILE A 130 -5.47 8.38 18.44
C ILE A 130 -6.98 8.15 18.54
N ASP A 131 -7.47 7.97 19.74
CA ASP A 131 -8.88 7.73 20.06
C ASP A 131 -9.61 9.06 20.31
N GLY A 132 -10.08 9.68 19.24
CA GLY A 132 -10.85 10.93 19.33
C GLY A 132 -12.32 10.72 19.70
N GLU A 133 -12.83 9.49 19.66
CA GLU A 133 -14.21 9.16 20.04
C GLU A 133 -14.31 8.68 21.49
N HIS A 134 -13.18 8.40 22.15
CA HIS A 134 -13.11 7.78 23.47
C HIS A 134 -13.91 6.47 23.57
N ALA A 135 -13.83 5.67 22.49
CA ALA A 135 -14.68 4.50 22.29
C ALA A 135 -13.91 3.17 22.21
N VAL A 136 -12.58 3.18 22.41
CA VAL A 136 -11.79 1.95 22.41
C VAL A 136 -12.19 1.08 23.60
N ASP A 137 -12.71 -0.12 23.30
CA ASP A 137 -12.98 -1.17 24.29
C ASP A 137 -11.79 -2.14 24.37
N PRO A 138 -11.04 -2.17 25.49
CA PRO A 138 -9.90 -3.06 25.65
C PRO A 138 -10.25 -4.54 25.51
N ASN A 139 -11.43 -4.97 25.95
CA ASN A 139 -11.85 -6.35 25.87
C ASN A 139 -12.07 -6.76 24.41
N TYR A 140 -12.74 -5.90 23.64
CA TYR A 140 -12.94 -6.15 22.21
C TYR A 140 -11.62 -6.17 21.45
N PHE A 141 -10.72 -5.21 21.71
CA PHE A 141 -9.40 -5.18 21.07
C PHE A 141 -8.57 -6.42 21.42
N THR A 142 -8.64 -6.89 22.67
CA THR A 142 -8.01 -8.17 23.05
C THR A 142 -8.59 -9.35 22.25
N ALA A 143 -9.93 -9.38 22.05
CA ALA A 143 -10.56 -10.42 21.24
C ALA A 143 -10.12 -10.36 19.74
N LEU A 144 -9.76 -9.18 19.22
CA LEU A 144 -9.18 -9.02 17.88
C LEU A 144 -7.70 -9.45 17.82
N GLY A 145 -7.07 -9.80 18.94
CA GLY A 145 -5.65 -10.19 19.03
C GLY A 145 -4.70 -9.03 19.34
N VAL A 146 -5.21 -7.87 19.75
CA VAL A 146 -4.36 -6.72 20.11
C VAL A 146 -3.71 -6.94 21.48
N ASP A 147 -2.39 -6.77 21.55
CA ASP A 147 -1.67 -6.63 22.80
C ASP A 147 -1.90 -5.22 23.38
N ILE A 148 -2.85 -5.14 24.31
CA ILE A 148 -3.23 -3.89 24.97
C ILE A 148 -2.07 -3.28 25.77
N ALA A 149 -1.17 -4.12 26.31
CA ALA A 149 -0.07 -3.65 27.14
C ALA A 149 0.99 -2.89 26.33
N SER A 150 1.16 -3.23 25.07
CA SER A 150 2.13 -2.58 24.16
C SER A 150 1.51 -1.50 23.27
N MET A 151 0.17 -1.36 23.23
CA MET A 151 -0.51 -0.36 22.42
C MET A 151 -0.43 1.03 23.05
N LEU A 152 0.17 2.00 22.33
CA LEU A 152 0.12 3.39 22.73
C LEU A 152 -1.22 4.00 22.32
N ILE A 153 -1.95 4.58 23.28
CA ILE A 153 -3.22 5.27 23.03
C ILE A 153 -3.12 6.72 23.47
N ALA A 154 -3.62 7.62 22.64
CA ALA A 154 -3.77 9.04 22.98
C ALA A 154 -5.23 9.45 22.81
N GLN A 155 -5.77 10.16 23.79
CA GLN A 155 -7.12 10.72 23.81
C GLN A 155 -7.04 12.25 23.87
N PRO A 156 -6.81 12.91 22.72
CA PRO A 156 -6.56 14.34 22.68
C PRO A 156 -7.81 15.15 22.99
N THR A 157 -7.62 16.33 23.59
CA THR A 157 -8.72 17.24 23.89
C THR A 157 -9.21 18.00 22.66
N CYS A 158 -8.36 18.19 21.66
CA CYS A 158 -8.70 18.88 20.40
C CYS A 158 -7.98 18.29 19.21
N GLY A 159 -8.41 18.66 18.00
CA GLY A 159 -7.85 18.14 16.76
C GLY A 159 -6.40 18.53 16.53
N GLU A 160 -6.04 19.77 16.86
CA GLU A 160 -4.65 20.24 16.75
C GLU A 160 -3.69 19.40 17.60
N GLU A 161 -4.10 19.05 18.83
CA GLU A 161 -3.33 18.20 19.74
C GLU A 161 -3.18 16.79 19.18
N GLY A 162 -4.28 16.16 18.75
CA GLY A 162 -4.25 14.80 18.21
C GLY A 162 -3.33 14.66 16.99
N PHE A 163 -3.43 15.60 16.05
CA PHE A 163 -2.54 15.58 14.89
C PHE A 163 -1.08 15.90 15.25
N GLN A 164 -0.84 16.79 16.24
CA GLN A 164 0.53 17.10 16.65
C GLN A 164 1.18 15.89 17.32
N ILE A 165 0.46 15.18 18.21
CA ILE A 165 0.93 13.92 18.82
C ILE A 165 1.28 12.90 17.73
N ALA A 166 0.39 12.71 16.74
CA ALA A 166 0.68 11.80 15.64
C ALA A 166 1.96 12.17 14.88
N MET A 167 2.12 13.45 14.51
CA MET A 167 3.32 13.93 13.79
C MET A 167 4.59 13.81 14.62
N ASP A 168 4.56 14.14 15.90
CA ASP A 168 5.73 14.06 16.79
C ASP A 168 6.17 12.61 16.98
N MET A 169 5.22 11.68 17.15
CA MET A 169 5.52 10.26 17.28
C MET A 169 6.05 9.65 15.97
N ILE A 170 5.51 10.02 14.82
CA ILE A 170 6.04 9.59 13.51
C ILE A 170 7.48 10.10 13.32
N ASN A 171 7.78 11.33 13.73
CA ASN A 171 9.12 11.91 13.63
C ASN A 171 10.17 11.20 14.49
N THR A 172 9.79 10.39 15.48
CA THR A 172 10.74 9.52 16.21
C THR A 172 11.35 8.45 15.31
N GLY A 173 10.65 8.07 14.23
CA GLY A 173 11.04 6.98 13.34
C GLY A 173 10.81 5.58 13.92
N GLU A 174 10.17 5.49 15.09
CA GLU A 174 9.97 4.21 15.80
C GLU A 174 8.53 3.66 15.69
N ILE A 175 7.59 4.42 15.10
CA ILE A 175 6.19 4.02 14.97
C ILE A 175 5.92 3.46 13.59
N ASP A 176 5.38 2.26 13.53
CA ASP A 176 5.04 1.55 12.29
C ASP A 176 3.63 1.86 11.81
N LEU A 177 2.69 2.02 12.75
CA LEU A 177 1.27 2.27 12.47
C LEU A 177 0.71 3.36 13.35
N VAL A 178 0.02 4.32 12.75
CA VAL A 178 -0.81 5.31 13.44
C VAL A 178 -2.25 5.17 12.98
N ILE A 179 -3.16 4.96 13.93
CA ILE A 179 -4.61 5.02 13.69
C ILE A 179 -5.14 6.34 14.19
N ILE A 180 -5.98 7.01 13.43
CA ILE A 180 -6.75 8.19 13.84
C ILE A 180 -8.23 7.84 13.74
N ASP A 181 -8.85 7.53 14.87
CA ASP A 181 -10.26 7.12 14.93
C ASP A 181 -11.05 8.10 15.83
N SER A 182 -11.78 9.02 15.27
CA SER A 182 -11.94 9.33 13.85
C SER A 182 -11.53 10.78 13.54
N ASP A 183 -11.25 11.10 12.26
CA ASP A 183 -11.04 12.50 11.85
C ASP A 183 -12.23 13.39 12.25
N SER A 184 -13.45 12.86 12.17
CA SER A 184 -14.67 13.62 12.50
C SER A 184 -14.77 14.04 13.96
N SER A 185 -14.20 13.27 14.89
CA SER A 185 -14.22 13.53 16.33
C SER A 185 -13.13 14.51 16.79
N LEU A 186 -12.08 14.68 16.00
CA LEU A 186 -11.00 15.63 16.28
C LEU A 186 -11.44 17.08 16.03
N ILE A 187 -12.15 17.66 17.00
CA ILE A 187 -12.72 19.01 16.90
C ILE A 187 -11.64 20.07 17.02
N PRO A 188 -11.60 21.10 16.14
CA PRO A 188 -10.64 22.20 16.26
C PRO A 188 -10.75 22.94 17.60
N LYS A 189 -9.63 23.30 18.22
CA LYS A 189 -9.55 24.00 19.50
C LYS A 189 -10.44 25.27 19.51
N LYS A 190 -10.39 26.06 18.45
CA LYS A 190 -11.23 27.27 18.31
C LYS A 190 -12.74 27.00 18.32
N VAL A 191 -13.17 25.77 18.04
CA VAL A 191 -14.59 25.39 18.15
C VAL A 191 -14.92 25.03 19.59
N LEU A 192 -13.99 24.36 20.28
CA LEU A 192 -14.14 23.98 21.69
C LEU A 192 -14.09 25.19 22.62
N ASP A 193 -13.25 26.18 22.33
CA ASP A 193 -13.10 27.41 23.12
C ASP A 193 -14.26 28.42 22.87
N GLY A 194 -15.12 28.20 21.84
CA GLY A 194 -16.24 29.04 21.49
C GLY A 194 -17.49 28.74 22.31
N GLU A 195 -18.47 29.63 22.27
CA GLU A 195 -19.76 29.42 22.92
C GLU A 195 -20.64 28.45 22.12
N VAL A 196 -21.55 27.77 22.83
CA VAL A 196 -22.54 26.90 22.19
C VAL A 196 -23.46 27.73 21.28
N GLY A 197 -23.43 27.41 19.97
CA GLY A 197 -24.16 28.14 18.92
C GLY A 197 -23.29 29.04 18.06
N ASP A 198 -22.00 29.19 18.35
CA ASP A 198 -21.06 29.90 17.50
C ASP A 198 -20.89 29.18 16.16
N SER A 199 -20.68 29.98 15.08
CA SER A 199 -20.44 29.43 13.77
C SER A 199 -19.10 28.67 13.75
N SER A 200 -19.17 27.35 13.52
CA SER A 200 -18.02 26.46 13.35
C SER A 200 -17.75 26.14 11.87
N ILE A 201 -18.51 26.75 10.95
CA ILE A 201 -18.44 26.45 9.51
C ILE A 201 -17.02 26.63 8.99
N GLY A 202 -16.50 25.60 8.32
CA GLY A 202 -15.18 25.63 7.67
C GLY A 202 -13.98 25.50 8.61
N ARG A 203 -14.12 25.60 9.95
CA ARG A 203 -12.97 25.50 10.88
C ARG A 203 -12.30 24.13 10.81
N LYS A 204 -13.08 23.04 10.76
CA LYS A 204 -12.55 21.69 10.58
C LYS A 204 -11.88 21.50 9.21
N ALA A 205 -12.47 22.03 8.15
CA ALA A 205 -11.88 21.98 6.81
C ALA A 205 -10.56 22.75 6.75
N LYS A 206 -10.44 23.86 7.47
CA LYS A 206 -9.19 24.61 7.61
C LYS A 206 -8.13 23.79 8.34
N LEU A 207 -8.45 23.20 9.50
CA LEU A 207 -7.53 22.33 10.26
C LEU A 207 -7.01 21.21 9.36
N ASN A 208 -7.90 20.50 8.68
CA ASN A 208 -7.53 19.41 7.78
C ASN A 208 -6.64 19.88 6.62
N SER A 209 -6.92 21.05 6.05
CA SER A 209 -6.11 21.63 4.98
C SER A 209 -4.70 22.03 5.44
N ASP A 210 -4.54 22.39 6.71
CA ASP A 210 -3.27 22.77 7.31
C ASP A 210 -2.44 21.52 7.72
N VAL A 211 -3.10 20.44 8.15
CA VAL A 211 -2.47 19.27 8.76
C VAL A 211 -2.06 18.21 7.72
N TYR A 212 -2.97 17.80 6.81
CA TYR A 212 -2.68 16.69 5.90
C TYR A 212 -1.50 16.91 4.96
N PRO A 213 -1.21 18.13 4.45
CA PRO A 213 0.01 18.40 3.70
C PRO A 213 1.28 18.17 4.52
N LYS A 214 1.27 18.60 5.81
CA LYS A 214 2.40 18.41 6.72
C LYS A 214 2.62 16.94 7.05
N LEU A 215 1.53 16.24 7.40
CA LEU A 215 1.55 14.81 7.67
C LEU A 215 2.11 14.04 6.46
N LYS A 216 1.66 14.37 5.24
CA LYS A 216 2.17 13.75 4.01
C LYS A 216 3.65 14.04 3.78
N GLY A 217 4.12 15.25 4.10
CA GLY A 217 5.53 15.62 4.05
C GLY A 217 6.39 14.83 5.04
N ILE A 218 5.87 14.54 6.23
CA ILE A 218 6.54 13.71 7.24
C ILE A 218 6.58 12.25 6.76
N LEU A 219 5.46 11.70 6.30
CA LEU A 219 5.36 10.32 5.79
C LEU A 219 6.29 10.04 4.59
N SER A 220 6.68 11.06 3.84
CA SER A 220 7.66 10.87 2.76
C SER A 220 9.07 10.51 3.25
N LYS A 221 9.34 10.72 4.54
CA LYS A 221 10.65 10.50 5.19
C LYS A 221 10.65 9.34 6.18
N HIS A 222 9.48 8.87 6.58
CA HIS A 222 9.30 7.83 7.59
C HIS A 222 8.45 6.69 7.05
N GLN A 223 8.78 5.47 7.47
CA GLN A 223 8.06 4.24 7.07
C GLN A 223 6.89 3.95 8.04
N THR A 224 6.09 4.96 8.34
CA THR A 224 4.91 4.80 9.18
C THR A 224 3.65 4.73 8.31
N CYS A 225 2.83 3.71 8.47
CA CYS A 225 1.49 3.66 7.89
C CYS A 225 0.54 4.53 8.73
N VAL A 226 -0.26 5.38 8.09
CA VAL A 226 -1.30 6.15 8.79
C VAL A 226 -2.66 5.79 8.23
N ILE A 227 -3.57 5.35 9.09
CA ILE A 227 -4.97 5.04 8.74
C ILE A 227 -5.87 6.05 9.45
N VAL A 228 -6.65 6.78 8.67
CA VAL A 228 -7.61 7.77 9.16
C VAL A 228 -9.01 7.25 8.93
N VAL A 229 -9.78 7.13 9.99
CA VAL A 229 -11.19 6.77 9.93
C VAL A 229 -12.04 8.02 9.69
N SER A 230 -12.93 7.94 8.69
CA SER A 230 -13.88 8.99 8.34
C SER A 230 -15.31 8.45 8.34
N GLN A 231 -16.26 9.28 8.76
CA GLN A 231 -17.67 8.93 8.73
C GLN A 231 -18.39 9.67 7.61
N TYR A 232 -19.32 9.01 6.94
CA TYR A 232 -20.25 9.65 6.03
C TYR A 232 -21.29 10.48 6.78
N ARG A 233 -21.65 11.59 6.15
CA ARG A 233 -22.78 12.44 6.52
C ARG A 233 -23.57 12.73 5.26
N GLU A 234 -24.85 13.00 5.39
CA GLU A 234 -25.69 13.42 4.29
C GLU A 234 -25.64 14.93 4.10
N LYS A 235 -25.51 15.36 2.85
CA LYS A 235 -25.69 16.77 2.49
C LYS A 235 -27.17 17.07 2.41
N ILE A 236 -27.62 18.07 3.16
CA ILE A 236 -28.99 18.55 3.12
C ILE A 236 -29.24 19.22 1.77
N GLY A 237 -30.37 18.90 1.11
CA GLY A 237 -30.83 19.58 -0.10
C GLY A 237 -30.25 19.02 -1.42
N VAL A 238 -29.52 17.92 -1.43
CA VAL A 238 -29.07 17.25 -2.66
C VAL A 238 -30.19 16.37 -3.22
N MET A 239 -30.84 16.82 -4.29
CA MET A 239 -31.91 16.06 -4.96
C MET A 239 -31.37 15.10 -6.04
N PHE A 240 -30.17 15.36 -6.59
CA PHE A 240 -29.55 14.53 -7.64
C PHE A 240 -28.06 14.32 -7.34
N GLY A 241 -27.54 13.12 -7.67
CA GLY A 241 -26.15 12.73 -7.42
C GLY A 241 -25.97 12.10 -6.05
N ASP A 242 -24.69 11.94 -5.63
CA ASP A 242 -24.35 11.30 -4.36
C ASP A 242 -24.45 12.30 -3.19
N PRO A 243 -25.41 12.10 -2.27
CA PRO A 243 -25.56 12.99 -1.12
C PRO A 243 -24.48 12.78 -0.05
N ARG A 244 -23.69 11.70 -0.14
CA ARG A 244 -22.68 11.37 0.86
C ARG A 244 -21.51 12.36 0.86
N THR A 245 -21.11 12.78 2.03
CA THR A 245 -19.95 13.64 2.25
C THR A 245 -19.25 13.25 3.54
N THR A 246 -17.98 13.62 3.69
CA THR A 246 -17.26 13.51 4.96
C THR A 246 -17.12 14.89 5.59
N GLN A 247 -17.04 14.96 6.92
CA GLN A 247 -16.67 16.19 7.62
C GLN A 247 -15.22 16.58 7.32
N GLY A 248 -14.85 17.84 7.49
CA GLY A 248 -13.47 18.28 7.35
C GLY A 248 -13.03 18.63 5.92
N GLY A 249 -13.97 18.76 4.98
CA GLY A 249 -13.69 19.22 3.61
C GLY A 249 -13.08 18.15 2.72
N HIS A 250 -12.22 18.60 1.78
CA HIS A 250 -11.66 17.71 0.76
C HIS A 250 -10.18 17.34 0.99
N ALA A 251 -9.51 17.91 1.99
CA ALA A 251 -8.07 17.76 2.17
C ALA A 251 -7.66 16.29 2.29
N LEU A 252 -8.27 15.50 3.20
CA LEU A 252 -7.98 14.09 3.35
C LEU A 252 -8.17 13.32 2.04
N LYS A 253 -9.24 13.59 1.30
CA LYS A 253 -9.52 12.94 0.00
C LYS A 253 -8.41 13.16 -1.03
N PHE A 254 -7.79 14.34 -1.03
CA PHE A 254 -6.68 14.66 -1.94
C PHE A 254 -5.36 14.05 -1.48
N TYR A 255 -5.05 14.13 -0.18
CA TYR A 255 -3.76 13.71 0.37
C TYR A 255 -3.65 12.22 0.63
N ALA A 256 -4.75 11.50 0.89
CA ALA A 256 -4.75 10.05 1.02
C ALA A 256 -4.20 9.38 -0.25
N ASP A 257 -3.34 8.37 -0.05
CA ASP A 257 -2.83 7.55 -1.15
C ASP A 257 -3.85 6.52 -1.58
N VAL A 258 -4.55 5.93 -0.59
CA VAL A 258 -5.61 4.96 -0.80
C VAL A 258 -6.83 5.41 -0.01
N ARG A 259 -8.01 5.29 -0.61
CA ARG A 259 -9.29 5.53 0.04
C ARG A 259 -10.16 4.31 -0.12
N VAL A 260 -10.65 3.82 0.99
CA VAL A 260 -11.43 2.59 1.09
C VAL A 260 -12.81 2.90 1.63
N GLU A 261 -13.83 2.59 0.87
CA GLU A 261 -15.22 2.63 1.32
C GLU A 261 -15.57 1.33 2.03
N VAL A 262 -16.11 1.46 3.24
CA VAL A 262 -16.56 0.35 4.08
C VAL A 262 -18.08 0.45 4.26
N SER A 263 -18.79 -0.55 3.81
CA SER A 263 -20.24 -0.69 3.98
C SER A 263 -20.59 -2.05 4.55
N LYS A 264 -21.81 -2.22 5.04
CA LYS A 264 -22.25 -3.47 5.64
C LYS A 264 -23.68 -3.83 5.32
N THR A 265 -23.96 -5.12 5.38
CA THR A 265 -25.30 -5.70 5.52
C THR A 265 -25.27 -6.58 6.76
N VAL A 266 -26.35 -6.54 7.58
CA VAL A 266 -26.40 -7.36 8.80
C VAL A 266 -26.54 -8.83 8.42
N ALA A 267 -25.60 -9.65 8.86
CA ALA A 267 -25.64 -11.11 8.71
C ALA A 267 -26.55 -11.71 9.80
N LYS A 268 -27.45 -12.60 9.40
CA LYS A 268 -28.44 -13.21 10.27
C LYS A 268 -28.56 -14.70 10.03
N GLU A 269 -28.75 -15.44 11.11
CA GLU A 269 -29.24 -16.82 11.06
C GLU A 269 -30.68 -16.84 11.58
N GLY A 270 -31.63 -17.08 10.69
CA GLY A 270 -33.05 -16.91 10.99
C GLY A 270 -33.38 -15.44 11.33
N THR A 271 -33.75 -15.18 12.57
CA THR A 271 -34.04 -13.82 13.09
C THR A 271 -32.89 -13.21 13.89
N GLU A 272 -31.89 -13.98 14.25
CA GLU A 272 -30.78 -13.56 15.11
C GLU A 272 -29.61 -13.02 14.28
N ALA A 273 -29.12 -11.84 14.64
CA ALA A 273 -27.96 -11.23 14.00
C ALA A 273 -26.67 -11.69 14.70
N TYR A 274 -25.78 -12.30 13.96
CA TYR A 274 -24.50 -12.81 14.49
C TYR A 274 -23.28 -11.98 14.04
N GLY A 275 -23.46 -11.14 13.03
CA GLY A 275 -22.37 -10.36 12.48
C GLY A 275 -22.79 -9.39 11.39
N ASN A 276 -21.84 -8.95 10.61
CA ASN A 276 -22.06 -8.13 9.41
C ASN A 276 -21.32 -8.73 8.24
N LEU A 277 -21.99 -8.85 7.10
CA LEU A 277 -21.33 -8.98 5.82
C LEU A 277 -20.77 -7.61 5.44
N THR A 278 -19.47 -7.45 5.53
CA THR A 278 -18.77 -6.19 5.31
C THR A 278 -18.23 -6.15 3.89
N LYS A 279 -18.61 -5.09 3.17
CA LYS A 279 -18.13 -4.83 1.82
C LYS A 279 -17.11 -3.73 1.83
N ILE A 280 -15.94 -4.04 1.28
CA ILE A 280 -14.81 -3.15 1.10
C ILE A 280 -14.71 -2.78 -0.38
N LYS A 281 -14.49 -1.49 -0.68
CA LYS A 281 -14.22 -1.02 -2.02
C LYS A 281 -13.16 0.07 -2.03
N THR A 282 -12.09 -0.11 -2.77
CA THR A 282 -11.14 0.97 -3.01
C THR A 282 -11.72 1.98 -3.99
N ILE A 283 -11.92 3.23 -3.55
CA ILE A 283 -12.42 4.33 -4.39
C ILE A 283 -11.30 5.25 -4.90
N LYS A 284 -10.11 5.10 -4.35
CA LYS A 284 -8.84 5.68 -4.79
C LYS A 284 -7.71 4.74 -4.37
N ASN A 285 -6.81 4.44 -5.27
CA ASN A 285 -5.63 3.64 -4.98
C ASN A 285 -4.48 4.13 -5.86
N LYS A 286 -3.35 4.54 -5.24
CA LYS A 286 -2.12 4.93 -5.95
C LYS A 286 -1.09 3.81 -6.00
N MET A 287 -1.38 2.67 -5.35
CA MET A 287 -0.46 1.54 -5.23
C MET A 287 -0.82 0.41 -6.20
N ALA A 288 -2.11 0.32 -6.56
CA ALA A 288 -2.67 -0.69 -7.47
C ALA A 288 -3.92 -0.12 -8.19
N PRO A 289 -4.49 -0.80 -9.18
CA PRO A 289 -5.72 -0.38 -9.83
C PRO A 289 -6.87 -0.13 -8.85
N PRO A 290 -7.54 1.03 -8.88
CA PRO A 290 -8.65 1.35 -7.99
C PRO A 290 -9.95 0.60 -8.38
N PHE A 291 -10.99 0.80 -7.56
CA PHE A 291 -12.36 0.28 -7.74
C PHE A 291 -12.52 -1.22 -7.57
N LYS A 292 -11.49 -1.91 -7.09
CA LYS A 292 -11.59 -3.30 -6.65
C LYS A 292 -12.38 -3.37 -5.34
N GLY A 293 -13.17 -4.42 -5.20
CA GLY A 293 -13.99 -4.63 -4.01
C GLY A 293 -14.03 -6.09 -3.59
N VAL A 294 -14.22 -6.31 -2.30
CA VAL A 294 -14.36 -7.63 -1.68
C VAL A 294 -15.41 -7.59 -0.59
N GLU A 295 -15.90 -8.75 -0.20
CA GLU A 295 -16.84 -8.92 0.90
C GLU A 295 -16.34 -10.03 1.83
N PHE A 296 -16.47 -9.81 3.15
CA PHE A 296 -16.16 -10.81 4.16
C PHE A 296 -17.02 -10.57 5.42
N GLU A 297 -17.12 -11.59 6.26
CA GLU A 297 -17.90 -11.50 7.49
C GLU A 297 -17.08 -10.95 8.65
N ILE A 298 -17.71 -10.03 9.41
CA ILE A 298 -17.23 -9.57 10.71
C ILE A 298 -18.23 -10.06 11.75
N LEU A 299 -17.80 -11.02 12.58
CA LEU A 299 -18.58 -11.60 13.65
C LEU A 299 -18.60 -10.66 14.88
N PHE A 300 -19.74 -10.56 15.55
CA PHE A 300 -19.83 -9.73 16.76
C PHE A 300 -18.98 -10.30 17.89
N GLY A 301 -18.15 -9.44 18.48
CA GLY A 301 -17.24 -9.81 19.57
C GLY A 301 -15.99 -10.61 19.19
N VAL A 302 -15.85 -11.00 17.90
CA VAL A 302 -14.75 -11.84 17.41
C VAL A 302 -13.90 -11.12 16.37
N GLY A 303 -14.54 -10.38 15.44
CA GLY A 303 -13.85 -9.73 14.32
C GLY A 303 -14.03 -10.47 13.00
N ILE A 304 -13.05 -10.37 12.10
CA ILE A 304 -13.09 -11.00 10.77
C ILE A 304 -13.07 -12.52 10.89
N ASP A 305 -14.06 -13.22 10.28
CA ASP A 305 -14.05 -14.68 10.18
C ASP A 305 -13.03 -15.13 9.11
N ARG A 306 -11.76 -15.21 9.53
CA ARG A 306 -10.65 -15.62 8.66
C ARG A 306 -10.80 -17.04 8.13
N MET A 307 -11.43 -17.93 8.90
CA MET A 307 -11.62 -19.34 8.50
C MET A 307 -12.64 -19.45 7.38
N LEU A 308 -13.75 -18.73 7.50
CA LEU A 308 -14.75 -18.69 6.43
C LEU A 308 -14.17 -18.04 5.17
N GLU A 309 -13.49 -16.90 5.32
CA GLU A 309 -12.89 -16.19 4.20
C GLU A 309 -11.90 -17.06 3.41
N ILE A 310 -10.95 -17.72 4.10
CA ILE A 310 -9.93 -18.55 3.43
C ILE A 310 -10.54 -19.73 2.71
N MET A 311 -11.57 -20.36 3.29
CA MET A 311 -12.29 -21.49 2.65
C MET A 311 -13.07 -21.03 1.41
N ASP A 312 -13.76 -19.91 1.48
CA ASP A 312 -14.55 -19.38 0.37
C ASP A 312 -13.63 -18.91 -0.77
N MET A 313 -12.55 -18.18 -0.46
CA MET A 313 -11.55 -17.80 -1.46
C MET A 313 -10.88 -19.00 -2.13
N ALA A 314 -10.49 -20.02 -1.37
CA ALA A 314 -9.88 -21.21 -1.92
C ALA A 314 -10.87 -22.01 -2.82
N SER A 315 -12.16 -21.96 -2.49
CA SER A 315 -13.23 -22.55 -3.32
C SER A 315 -13.41 -21.76 -4.61
N ASP A 316 -13.48 -20.43 -4.54
CA ASP A 316 -13.67 -19.55 -5.70
C ASP A 316 -12.50 -19.64 -6.69
N LEU A 317 -11.29 -19.81 -6.18
CA LEU A 317 -10.06 -20.01 -6.95
C LEU A 317 -9.85 -21.47 -7.41
N ALA A 318 -10.80 -22.37 -7.14
CA ALA A 318 -10.73 -23.80 -7.46
C ALA A 318 -9.48 -24.50 -6.87
N ILE A 319 -8.95 -24.02 -5.74
CA ILE A 319 -7.90 -24.66 -4.97
C ILE A 319 -8.48 -25.79 -4.14
N LEU A 320 -9.66 -25.59 -3.56
CA LEU A 320 -10.46 -26.65 -2.93
C LEU A 320 -11.84 -26.79 -3.62
N ARG A 321 -12.49 -27.91 -3.39
CA ARG A 321 -13.86 -28.14 -3.85
C ARG A 321 -14.77 -28.33 -2.64
N LYS A 322 -15.78 -27.46 -2.53
CA LYS A 322 -16.81 -27.51 -1.49
C LYS A 322 -18.09 -28.09 -2.06
N TYR A 323 -18.56 -29.20 -1.51
CA TYR A 323 -19.81 -29.81 -1.88
C TYR A 323 -20.63 -30.16 -0.64
N GLY A 324 -21.63 -29.34 -0.36
CA GLY A 324 -22.43 -29.44 0.87
C GLY A 324 -21.51 -29.22 2.12
N LYS A 325 -21.45 -30.26 2.97
CA LYS A 325 -20.59 -30.26 4.16
C LYS A 325 -19.21 -30.92 3.95
N THR A 326 -18.89 -31.30 2.70
CA THR A 326 -17.61 -31.95 2.39
C THR A 326 -16.69 -31.01 1.64
N ILE A 327 -15.46 -30.92 2.08
CA ILE A 327 -14.36 -30.19 1.43
C ILE A 327 -13.37 -31.19 0.88
N THR A 328 -12.92 -30.99 -0.36
CA THR A 328 -11.83 -31.76 -0.94
C THR A 328 -10.66 -30.82 -1.24
N TYR A 329 -9.53 -31.07 -0.57
CA TYR A 329 -8.27 -30.33 -0.75
C TYR A 329 -7.12 -31.32 -0.93
N ASN A 330 -6.30 -31.14 -1.95
CA ASN A 330 -5.19 -32.05 -2.31
C ASN A 330 -5.63 -33.53 -2.39
N GLU A 331 -6.79 -33.80 -3.03
CA GLU A 331 -7.40 -35.14 -3.19
C GLU A 331 -7.87 -35.81 -1.87
N ILE A 332 -7.71 -35.13 -0.72
CA ILE A 332 -8.19 -35.59 0.59
C ILE A 332 -9.55 -34.97 0.86
N LYS A 333 -10.48 -35.78 1.39
CA LYS A 333 -11.81 -35.34 1.78
C LYS A 333 -11.88 -35.10 3.27
N TYR A 334 -12.47 -33.98 3.65
CA TYR A 334 -12.72 -33.56 5.03
C TYR A 334 -14.19 -33.23 5.21
N GLU A 335 -14.72 -33.41 6.41
CA GLU A 335 -15.96 -32.74 6.80
C GLU A 335 -15.68 -31.24 7.05
N LEU A 336 -16.69 -30.39 6.83
CA LEU A 336 -16.54 -28.92 6.94
C LEU A 336 -16.00 -28.49 8.32
N ASP A 337 -16.59 -29.06 9.39
CA ASP A 337 -16.19 -28.73 10.77
C ASP A 337 -14.78 -29.25 11.09
N GLU A 338 -14.40 -30.41 10.55
CA GLU A 338 -13.04 -30.97 10.69
C GLU A 338 -12.02 -30.08 9.96
N PHE A 339 -12.34 -29.62 8.74
CA PHE A 339 -11.44 -28.75 7.98
C PHE A 339 -11.26 -27.38 8.65
N ARG A 340 -12.36 -26.83 9.20
CA ARG A 340 -12.30 -25.58 9.96
C ARG A 340 -11.45 -25.73 11.21
N ALA A 341 -11.64 -26.78 12.00
CA ALA A 341 -10.83 -27.07 13.16
C ALA A 341 -9.33 -27.26 12.81
N LEU A 342 -9.05 -27.93 11.68
CA LEU A 342 -7.69 -28.08 11.18
C LEU A 342 -7.03 -26.74 10.85
N LEU A 343 -7.77 -25.78 10.25
CA LEU A 343 -7.28 -24.44 9.98
C LEU A 343 -7.06 -23.63 11.27
N GLU A 344 -7.90 -23.83 12.31
CA GLU A 344 -7.82 -23.14 13.58
C GLU A 344 -6.65 -23.67 14.44
N ASP A 345 -6.43 -25.00 14.46
CA ASP A 345 -5.46 -25.67 15.33
C ASP A 345 -4.07 -25.81 14.71
N ASN A 346 -3.92 -25.61 13.39
CA ASN A 346 -2.67 -25.85 12.67
C ASN A 346 -2.28 -24.64 11.81
N GLU A 347 -1.44 -23.78 12.38
CA GLU A 347 -0.95 -22.56 11.73
C GLU A 347 -0.19 -22.86 10.41
N GLU A 348 0.61 -23.93 10.36
CA GLU A 348 1.34 -24.33 9.15
C GLU A 348 0.38 -24.71 8.01
N PHE A 349 -0.71 -25.39 8.35
CA PHE A 349 -1.74 -25.75 7.37
C PHE A 349 -2.51 -24.51 6.87
N PHE A 350 -2.84 -23.59 7.79
CA PHE A 350 -3.45 -22.30 7.45
C PHE A 350 -2.56 -21.47 6.51
N ASP A 351 -1.28 -21.33 6.87
CA ASP A 351 -0.32 -20.56 6.08
C ASP A 351 -0.08 -21.17 4.70
N LYS A 352 -0.06 -22.51 4.60
CA LYS A 352 0.05 -23.19 3.32
C LYS A 352 -1.15 -22.89 2.40
N LEU A 353 -2.38 -23.03 2.92
CA LEU A 353 -3.58 -22.72 2.13
C LEU A 353 -3.64 -21.24 1.74
N ARG A 354 -3.22 -20.35 2.66
CA ARG A 354 -3.08 -18.92 2.40
C ARG A 354 -2.09 -18.65 1.26
N GLN A 355 -0.94 -19.31 1.27
CA GLN A 355 0.08 -19.15 0.23
C GLN A 355 -0.44 -19.65 -1.13
N ASP A 356 -1.10 -20.81 -1.18
CA ASP A 356 -1.71 -21.35 -2.40
C ASP A 356 -2.72 -20.36 -3.01
N ILE A 357 -3.50 -19.66 -2.16
CA ILE A 357 -4.44 -18.61 -2.59
C ILE A 357 -3.68 -17.41 -3.18
N VAL A 358 -2.67 -16.92 -2.48
CA VAL A 358 -1.88 -15.74 -2.91
C VAL A 358 -1.18 -16.04 -4.24
N ASP A 359 -0.56 -17.20 -4.37
CA ASP A 359 0.11 -17.62 -5.61
C ASP A 359 -0.88 -17.70 -6.78
N LYS A 360 -2.09 -18.20 -6.52
CA LYS A 360 -3.13 -18.27 -7.55
C LYS A 360 -3.63 -16.89 -7.98
N ILE A 361 -3.78 -15.95 -7.02
CA ILE A 361 -4.18 -14.55 -7.33
C ILE A 361 -3.10 -13.88 -8.19
N ASN A 362 -1.83 -14.05 -7.82
CA ASN A 362 -0.71 -13.44 -8.54
C ASN A 362 -0.61 -13.99 -9.97
N ASN A 363 -0.74 -15.31 -10.16
CA ASN A 363 -0.72 -15.95 -11.47
C ASN A 363 -1.87 -15.46 -12.38
N VAL A 364 -3.06 -15.24 -11.81
CA VAL A 364 -4.21 -14.71 -12.58
C VAL A 364 -3.97 -13.25 -12.99
N ASN A 365 -3.35 -12.46 -12.13
CA ASN A 365 -3.01 -11.07 -12.44
C ASN A 365 -1.94 -10.98 -13.54
N GLU A 366 -0.91 -11.83 -13.51
CA GLU A 366 0.12 -11.89 -14.56
C GLU A 366 -0.46 -12.28 -15.94
N ILE A 367 -1.39 -13.23 -15.98
CA ILE A 367 -2.06 -13.63 -17.24
C ILE A 367 -2.89 -12.48 -17.81
N ASN A 368 -3.64 -11.77 -16.97
CA ASN A 368 -4.44 -10.64 -17.42
C ASN A 368 -3.59 -9.47 -17.94
N GLU A 369 -2.43 -9.21 -17.32
CA GLU A 369 -1.49 -8.17 -17.78
C GLU A 369 -0.88 -8.52 -19.15
N THR A 370 -0.53 -9.79 -19.39
CA THR A 370 0.02 -10.25 -20.68
C THR A 370 -1.03 -10.26 -21.79
N GLU A 371 -2.28 -10.66 -21.51
CA GLU A 371 -3.36 -10.60 -22.49
C GLU A 371 -3.75 -9.17 -22.87
N ASP A 372 -3.69 -8.22 -21.93
CA ASP A 372 -3.90 -6.79 -22.21
C ASP A 372 -2.76 -6.20 -23.06
N GLU A 373 -1.49 -6.60 -22.84
CA GLU A 373 -0.34 -6.19 -23.65
C GLU A 373 -0.42 -6.76 -25.08
N ASP A 374 -0.80 -8.01 -25.25
CA ASP A 374 -0.97 -8.65 -26.56
C ASP A 374 -2.13 -8.00 -27.33
N THR A 375 -3.25 -7.69 -26.67
CA THR A 375 -4.40 -7.01 -27.26
C THR A 375 -4.06 -5.57 -27.69
N LEU A 376 -3.22 -4.85 -26.93
CA LEU A 376 -2.74 -3.51 -27.28
C LEU A 376 -1.75 -3.53 -28.47
N GLN A 377 -0.97 -4.60 -28.64
CA GLN A 377 -0.10 -4.77 -29.81
C GLN A 377 -0.89 -5.15 -31.06
N GLU A 378 -1.97 -5.94 -30.96
CA GLU A 378 -2.86 -6.27 -32.09
C GLU A 378 -3.70 -5.09 -32.58
N ILE A 379 -4.03 -4.09 -31.71
CA ILE A 379 -4.80 -2.89 -32.06
C ILE A 379 -3.95 -1.81 -32.79
N GLY A 380 -2.66 -2.08 -33.00
CA GLY A 380 -1.79 -1.28 -33.88
C GLY A 380 -1.93 0.23 -33.69
N PHE A 381 -1.37 0.79 -32.62
CA PHE A 381 -1.12 2.23 -32.59
C PHE A 381 0.08 2.53 -33.48
N GLU A 382 -0.13 2.61 -34.81
CA GLU A 382 0.79 3.33 -35.71
C GLU A 382 0.78 4.80 -35.27
N GLY A 383 1.83 5.18 -34.55
CA GLY A 383 2.09 6.57 -34.23
C GLY A 383 2.26 7.37 -35.51
N THR A 384 1.26 8.16 -35.86
CA THR A 384 1.42 9.21 -36.87
C THR A 384 2.38 10.25 -36.30
N GLU A 385 3.60 10.25 -36.81
CA GLU A 385 4.49 11.39 -36.75
C GLU A 385 3.80 12.58 -37.46
N ALA A 386 3.63 13.67 -36.75
CA ALA A 386 3.44 15.01 -37.26
C ALA A 386 3.91 16.05 -36.24
#